data_1ff7ee0329c05b541f27cabd44f6c17d
#
_entry.id   1ff7ee0329c05b541f27cabd44f6c17d
#
_cell.length_a   1.000
_cell.length_b   1.000
_cell.length_c   1.000
_cell.angle_alpha   90.00
_cell.angle_beta   90.00
_cell.angle_gamma   90.00
#
_symmetry.space_group_name_H-M   'P 1'
#
loop_
_entity.id
_entity.type
_entity.pdbx_description
1 polymer ?
#
loop_
_entity_poly.entity_id
_entity_poly.type
_entity_poly.pdbx_seq_one_letter_code
_entity_poly.pdbx_strand_id
1 'polypeptide(L)'
;MIKIWGNLILIVSKMCSSLFIKIIYIMEPIPEAHEIGEIAMKKYWNVGILLFNEVELLDFAGPYEVFSIASYPNCQQKPFTVKTVAQTTDLVSARNGLKIQPDFDFSNSPHFDILIVPGGYGAEEIEIHNEALKKWIKIKAGECDIIASVCTGSLLLAETGLLDGKRATTHWLDIDRLESEYKEIKVQRGVKYVDENDIITSGGISAGIDMSFYLLNRLVGKEIAITTAKRMEYDIDLHNI
;
A
#
# COMPACT_ATOMS: atom_id res chain seq x y z
N MET A 1 -40.64 22.81 -34.44
CA MET A 1 -40.94 22.74 -32.98
C MET A 1 -39.69 22.26 -32.31
N ILE A 2 -39.19 22.99 -31.35
CA ILE A 2 -37.98 22.64 -30.59
C ILE A 2 -38.44 22.11 -29.23
N LYS A 3 -38.04 20.92 -28.89
CA LYS A 3 -38.21 20.36 -27.52
C LYS A 3 -36.85 20.08 -26.93
N ILE A 4 -36.59 20.59 -25.74
CA ILE A 4 -35.38 20.36 -24.95
C ILE A 4 -35.70 19.37 -23.84
N TRP A 5 -34.93 18.28 -23.79
CA TRP A 5 -34.99 17.30 -22.70
C TRP A 5 -33.56 17.02 -22.23
N GLY A 6 -33.20 17.59 -21.08
CA GLY A 6 -31.82 17.52 -20.62
C GLY A 6 -30.82 18.07 -21.66
N ASN A 7 -29.75 17.36 -21.95
CA ASN A 7 -28.72 17.75 -22.92
C ASN A 7 -29.06 17.37 -24.39
N LEU A 8 -30.33 17.08 -24.69
CA LEU A 8 -30.76 16.65 -26.00
C LEU A 8 -31.67 17.75 -26.65
N ILE A 9 -31.24 18.34 -27.75
CA ILE A 9 -32.08 19.27 -28.53
C ILE A 9 -32.63 18.53 -29.73
N LEU A 10 -33.95 18.40 -29.77
CA LEU A 10 -34.66 17.80 -30.87
C LEU A 10 -35.18 18.90 -31.79
N ILE A 11 -34.62 19.02 -33.02
CA ILE A 11 -35.07 19.97 -34.02
C ILE A 11 -35.94 19.20 -35.04
N VAL A 12 -37.23 19.47 -35.01
CA VAL A 12 -38.17 18.94 -35.99
C VAL A 12 -38.45 20.02 -37.06
N SER A 13 -37.95 19.83 -38.29
CA SER A 13 -38.26 20.70 -39.41
C SER A 13 -39.12 19.95 -40.43
N LYS A 14 -40.12 20.64 -40.95
CA LYS A 14 -41.02 20.12 -41.99
C LYS A 14 -40.67 20.82 -43.32
N MET A 15 -40.12 20.10 -44.25
CA MET A 15 -40.05 20.51 -45.63
C MET A 15 -40.80 19.51 -46.54
N CYS A 16 -41.69 20.02 -47.33
CA CYS A 16 -42.58 19.30 -48.28
C CYS A 16 -42.43 17.76 -48.29
N SER A 17 -43.49 17.11 -47.82
CA SER A 17 -43.82 15.68 -47.96
C SER A 17 -42.95 14.63 -47.19
N SER A 18 -41.97 15.00 -46.39
CA SER A 18 -41.32 14.05 -45.48
C SER A 18 -40.85 14.71 -44.19
N LEU A 19 -41.01 13.96 -43.09
CA LEU A 19 -40.61 14.39 -41.74
C LEU A 19 -39.18 13.94 -41.52
N PHE A 20 -38.21 14.88 -41.43
CA PHE A 20 -36.84 14.58 -41.04
C PHE A 20 -36.62 14.97 -39.59
N ILE A 21 -36.21 13.97 -38.75
CA ILE A 21 -35.77 14.20 -37.38
C ILE A 21 -34.25 14.26 -37.43
N LYS A 22 -33.68 15.42 -37.13
CA LYS A 22 -32.23 15.57 -36.98
C LYS A 22 -31.92 15.59 -35.48
N ILE A 23 -31.30 14.55 -34.99
CA ILE A 23 -30.79 14.48 -33.61
C ILE A 23 -29.40 15.14 -33.64
N ILE A 24 -29.28 16.29 -33.01
CA ILE A 24 -28.00 16.96 -32.83
C ILE A 24 -27.58 16.71 -31.38
N TYR A 25 -26.53 15.92 -31.21
CA TYR A 25 -25.85 15.87 -29.94
C TYR A 25 -25.04 17.16 -29.77
N ILE A 26 -25.45 18.01 -28.85
CA ILE A 26 -24.56 19.06 -28.36
C ILE A 26 -23.68 18.37 -27.31
N MET A 27 -22.46 18.04 -27.71
CA MET A 27 -21.41 17.78 -26.73
C MET A 27 -21.23 19.09 -25.97
N GLU A 28 -21.51 19.07 -24.65
CA GLU A 28 -21.03 20.15 -23.79
C GLU A 28 -19.54 20.33 -24.08
N PRO A 29 -19.05 21.55 -24.18
CA PRO A 29 -17.60 21.74 -24.32
C PRO A 29 -16.94 21.01 -23.18
N ILE A 30 -15.99 20.14 -23.51
CA ILE A 30 -15.09 19.56 -22.52
C ILE A 30 -14.58 20.77 -21.73
N PRO A 31 -14.77 20.83 -20.39
CA PRO A 31 -14.30 21.97 -19.62
C PRO A 31 -12.84 22.22 -19.99
N GLU A 32 -12.55 23.47 -20.37
CA GLU A 32 -11.17 23.86 -20.71
C GLU A 32 -10.25 23.43 -19.58
N ALA A 33 -9.06 22.95 -19.92
CA ALA A 33 -8.06 22.37 -19.00
C ALA A 33 -7.66 23.31 -17.83
N HIS A 34 -8.26 24.49 -17.70
CA HIS A 34 -8.07 25.48 -16.64
C HIS A 34 -8.99 25.30 -15.41
N GLU A 35 -10.03 24.46 -15.48
CA GLU A 35 -10.92 24.18 -14.33
C GLU A 35 -10.66 22.80 -13.68
N ILE A 36 -9.74 22.01 -14.23
CA ILE A 36 -9.18 20.88 -13.49
C ILE A 36 -8.15 21.50 -12.55
N GLY A 37 -8.63 21.86 -11.35
CA GLY A 37 -7.73 22.21 -10.26
C GLY A 37 -6.58 21.21 -10.25
N GLU A 38 -5.32 21.68 -10.05
CA GLU A 38 -4.08 20.91 -10.08
C GLU A 38 -4.33 19.44 -9.75
N ILE A 39 -4.42 18.61 -10.80
CA ILE A 39 -4.32 17.17 -10.60
C ILE A 39 -2.92 17.01 -10.03
N ALA A 40 -2.84 16.81 -8.73
CA ALA A 40 -1.60 16.53 -8.02
C ALA A 40 -0.83 15.55 -8.91
N MET A 41 0.38 15.93 -9.32
CA MET A 41 1.17 15.14 -10.25
C MET A 41 1.11 13.70 -9.77
N LYS A 42 0.62 12.80 -10.63
CA LYS A 42 0.47 11.38 -10.31
C LYS A 42 1.79 10.89 -9.73
N LYS A 43 1.89 10.82 -8.42
CA LYS A 43 3.11 10.32 -7.77
C LYS A 43 3.11 8.81 -7.95
N TYR A 44 4.23 8.29 -8.46
CA TYR A 44 4.50 6.87 -8.50
C TYR A 44 5.30 6.49 -7.27
N TRP A 45 4.96 5.38 -6.66
CA TRP A 45 5.59 4.88 -5.46
C TRP A 45 6.32 3.57 -5.74
N ASN A 46 7.59 3.52 -5.38
CA ASN A 46 8.35 2.28 -5.37
C ASN A 46 8.23 1.63 -4.00
N VAL A 47 7.62 0.47 -3.93
CA VAL A 47 7.43 -0.30 -2.71
C VAL A 47 8.45 -1.42 -2.67
N GLY A 48 9.32 -1.42 -1.66
CA GLY A 48 10.21 -2.52 -1.35
C GLY A 48 9.57 -3.41 -0.28
N ILE A 49 9.64 -4.71 -0.46
CA ILE A 49 9.21 -5.69 0.55
C ILE A 49 10.41 -6.54 0.91
N LEU A 50 10.80 -6.46 2.19
CA LEU A 50 11.91 -7.23 2.72
C LEU A 50 11.54 -8.71 2.80
N LEU A 51 12.47 -9.58 2.40
CA LEU A 51 12.34 -11.03 2.51
C LEU A 51 13.54 -11.62 3.27
N PHE A 52 13.29 -12.63 4.04
CA PHE A 52 14.28 -13.43 4.76
C PHE A 52 13.73 -14.84 4.99
N ASN A 53 14.59 -15.79 5.36
CA ASN A 53 14.13 -17.15 5.66
C ASN A 53 13.18 -17.16 6.86
N GLU A 54 12.17 -18.06 6.82
CA GLU A 54 11.10 -18.16 7.83
C GLU A 54 10.24 -16.90 7.97
N VAL A 55 10.19 -16.04 6.93
CA VAL A 55 9.23 -14.93 6.84
C VAL A 55 7.80 -15.46 6.80
N GLU A 56 6.86 -14.83 7.53
CA GLU A 56 5.45 -15.20 7.46
C GLU A 56 4.86 -14.83 6.09
N LEU A 57 4.24 -15.82 5.43
CA LEU A 57 3.82 -15.69 4.03
C LEU A 57 2.89 -14.49 3.81
N LEU A 58 1.84 -14.36 4.60
CA LEU A 58 0.84 -13.34 4.35
C LEU A 58 1.30 -11.94 4.77
N ASP A 59 2.30 -11.84 5.64
CA ASP A 59 2.87 -10.55 6.07
C ASP A 59 3.55 -9.80 4.91
N PHE A 60 4.06 -10.51 3.92
CA PHE A 60 4.62 -9.91 2.72
C PHE A 60 3.70 -10.01 1.50
N ALA A 61 3.01 -11.15 1.32
CA ALA A 61 2.16 -11.38 0.15
C ALA A 61 0.87 -10.53 0.20
N GLY A 62 0.32 -10.26 1.40
CA GLY A 62 -0.82 -9.38 1.58
C GLY A 62 -0.55 -7.95 1.09
N PRO A 63 0.44 -7.24 1.65
CA PRO A 63 0.86 -5.94 1.14
C PRO A 63 1.28 -5.97 -0.34
N TYR A 64 2.00 -7.01 -0.77
CA TYR A 64 2.40 -7.17 -2.17
C TYR A 64 1.20 -7.11 -3.10
N GLU A 65 0.15 -7.88 -2.81
CA GLU A 65 -1.06 -7.93 -3.63
C GLU A 65 -1.80 -6.60 -3.61
N VAL A 66 -2.05 -6.00 -2.43
CA VAL A 66 -2.77 -4.72 -2.32
C VAL A 66 -2.12 -3.64 -3.18
N PHE A 67 -0.80 -3.44 -3.07
CA PHE A 67 -0.11 -2.42 -3.85
C PHE A 67 0.03 -2.78 -5.33
N SER A 68 0.23 -4.07 -5.65
CA SER A 68 0.46 -4.52 -7.03
C SER A 68 -0.77 -4.39 -7.93
N ILE A 69 -1.97 -4.61 -7.40
CA ILE A 69 -3.20 -4.55 -8.20
C ILE A 69 -3.87 -3.20 -8.21
N ALA A 70 -3.48 -2.28 -7.32
CA ALA A 70 -4.00 -0.92 -7.31
C ALA A 70 -3.79 -0.26 -8.67
N SER A 71 -4.81 0.44 -9.17
CA SER A 71 -4.76 1.12 -10.47
C SER A 71 -5.58 2.40 -10.44
N TYR A 72 -5.16 3.41 -11.20
CA TYR A 72 -5.97 4.61 -11.40
C TYR A 72 -7.22 4.29 -12.21
N PRO A 73 -8.38 4.93 -11.92
CA PRO A 73 -9.58 4.78 -12.70
C PRO A 73 -9.33 5.16 -14.17
N ASN A 74 -9.92 4.39 -15.09
CA ASN A 74 -9.90 4.64 -16.53
C ASN A 74 -8.51 4.71 -17.18
N CYS A 75 -7.46 4.22 -16.52
CA CYS A 75 -6.16 4.07 -17.15
C CYS A 75 -5.47 2.76 -16.69
N GLN A 76 -4.55 2.24 -17.53
CA GLN A 76 -3.77 1.04 -17.20
C GLN A 76 -2.60 1.34 -16.26
N GLN A 77 -2.46 2.60 -15.84
CA GLN A 77 -1.33 3.06 -15.07
C GLN A 77 -1.50 2.70 -13.60
N LYS A 78 -0.48 2.07 -13.03
CA LYS A 78 -0.44 1.67 -11.62
C LYS A 78 0.25 2.74 -10.79
N PRO A 79 -0.30 3.12 -9.64
CA PRO A 79 0.37 4.06 -8.74
C PRO A 79 1.59 3.47 -8.03
N PHE A 80 1.71 2.14 -7.98
CA PHE A 80 2.78 1.46 -7.26
C PHE A 80 3.53 0.48 -8.15
N THR A 81 4.85 0.44 -7.98
CA THR A 81 5.72 -0.64 -8.43
C THR A 81 6.20 -1.38 -7.19
N VAL A 82 5.89 -2.67 -7.09
CA VAL A 82 6.26 -3.48 -5.92
C VAL A 82 7.43 -4.40 -6.30
N LYS A 83 8.45 -4.42 -5.44
CA LYS A 83 9.65 -5.23 -5.59
C LYS A 83 10.02 -5.89 -4.29
N THR A 84 10.58 -7.07 -4.39
CA THR A 84 11.10 -7.82 -3.24
C THR A 84 12.61 -7.67 -3.12
N VAL A 85 13.09 -7.64 -1.89
CA VAL A 85 14.51 -7.49 -1.58
C VAL A 85 14.90 -8.39 -0.41
N ALA A 86 16.06 -9.02 -0.51
CA ALA A 86 16.61 -9.84 0.58
C ALA A 86 18.11 -9.53 0.75
N GLN A 87 18.76 -10.15 1.73
CA GLN A 87 20.20 -9.93 1.95
C GLN A 87 21.04 -10.40 0.76
N THR A 88 20.63 -11.49 0.13
CA THR A 88 21.21 -12.05 -1.11
C THR A 88 20.11 -12.35 -2.12
N THR A 89 20.46 -12.64 -3.36
CA THR A 89 19.52 -13.08 -4.39
C THR A 89 19.22 -14.58 -4.34
N ASP A 90 19.66 -15.29 -3.32
CA ASP A 90 19.34 -16.69 -3.13
C ASP A 90 17.83 -16.89 -2.85
N LEU A 91 17.32 -18.11 -3.10
CA LEU A 91 15.95 -18.45 -2.80
C LEU A 91 15.66 -18.32 -1.30
N VAL A 92 14.71 -17.47 -0.95
CA VAL A 92 14.17 -17.36 0.39
C VAL A 92 13.16 -18.48 0.61
N SER A 93 13.26 -19.17 1.74
CA SER A 93 12.26 -20.12 2.22
C SER A 93 11.34 -19.43 3.22
N ALA A 94 10.15 -19.05 2.80
CA ALA A 94 9.12 -18.57 3.74
C ALA A 94 8.71 -19.68 4.70
N ARG A 95 8.07 -19.29 5.79
CA ARG A 95 7.50 -20.22 6.78
C ARG A 95 6.62 -21.25 6.07
N ASN A 96 6.74 -22.51 6.49
CA ASN A 96 6.07 -23.65 5.85
C ASN A 96 6.59 -24.02 4.44
N GLY A 97 7.72 -23.45 4.00
CA GLY A 97 8.53 -23.98 2.91
C GLY A 97 8.28 -23.42 1.52
N LEU A 98 7.42 -22.41 1.35
CA LEU A 98 7.27 -21.73 0.06
C LEU A 98 8.60 -21.06 -0.33
N LYS A 99 9.06 -21.30 -1.56
CA LYS A 99 10.30 -20.71 -2.10
C LYS A 99 9.99 -19.47 -2.91
N ILE A 100 10.72 -18.39 -2.63
CA ILE A 100 10.57 -17.09 -3.30
C ILE A 100 11.93 -16.63 -3.79
N GLN A 101 11.99 -16.20 -5.04
CA GLN A 101 13.14 -15.53 -5.61
C GLN A 101 13.02 -14.02 -5.37
N PRO A 102 13.90 -13.37 -4.59
CA PRO A 102 13.90 -11.92 -4.47
C PRO A 102 14.24 -11.23 -5.79
N ASP A 103 13.66 -10.05 -6.04
CA ASP A 103 14.00 -9.23 -7.21
C ASP A 103 15.41 -8.62 -7.06
N PHE A 104 15.82 -8.24 -5.85
CA PHE A 104 17.08 -7.54 -5.55
C PHE A 104 17.73 -8.06 -4.28
N ASP A 105 19.02 -7.81 -4.15
CA ASP A 105 19.75 -7.91 -2.89
C ASP A 105 20.02 -6.53 -2.27
N PHE A 106 20.57 -6.52 -1.04
CA PHE A 106 20.87 -5.28 -0.32
C PHE A 106 21.88 -4.36 -1.04
N SER A 107 22.73 -4.91 -1.90
CA SER A 107 23.79 -4.16 -2.56
C SER A 107 23.33 -3.45 -3.83
N ASN A 108 22.28 -3.97 -4.48
CA ASN A 108 21.77 -3.49 -5.77
C ASN A 108 20.29 -3.05 -5.73
N SER A 109 19.67 -3.01 -4.53
CA SER A 109 18.29 -2.57 -4.40
C SER A 109 18.12 -1.13 -4.84
N PRO A 110 17.04 -0.81 -5.60
CA PRO A 110 16.73 0.55 -5.98
C PRO A 110 16.31 1.39 -4.75
N HIS A 111 16.09 2.68 -4.97
CA HIS A 111 15.40 3.50 -4.01
C HIS A 111 13.94 3.02 -3.87
N PHE A 112 13.49 2.88 -2.62
CA PHE A 112 12.10 2.62 -2.27
C PHE A 112 11.50 3.84 -1.58
N ASP A 113 10.34 4.28 -2.03
CA ASP A 113 9.56 5.32 -1.34
C ASP A 113 8.88 4.73 -0.09
N ILE A 114 8.53 3.43 -0.15
CA ILE A 114 7.89 2.69 0.94
C ILE A 114 8.67 1.39 1.16
N LEU A 115 9.04 1.11 2.41
CA LEU A 115 9.62 -0.18 2.78
C LEU A 115 8.69 -0.94 3.71
N ILE A 116 8.32 -2.16 3.32
CA ILE A 116 7.54 -3.10 4.14
C ILE A 116 8.49 -4.12 4.80
N VAL A 117 8.42 -4.19 6.12
CA VAL A 117 9.21 -5.14 6.95
C VAL A 117 8.24 -6.17 7.53
N PRO A 118 8.14 -7.37 6.94
CA PRO A 118 7.28 -8.44 7.44
C PRO A 118 7.83 -9.09 8.70
N GLY A 119 6.99 -9.86 9.37
CA GLY A 119 7.37 -10.66 10.52
C GLY A 119 7.50 -12.15 10.20
N GLY A 120 7.32 -12.96 11.22
CA GLY A 120 7.44 -14.41 11.20
C GLY A 120 8.58 -14.89 12.10
N TYR A 121 8.71 -16.21 12.22
CA TYR A 121 9.75 -16.85 13.03
C TYR A 121 11.17 -16.34 12.65
N GLY A 122 11.39 -16.09 11.35
CA GLY A 122 12.65 -15.50 10.90
C GLY A 122 12.93 -14.14 11.53
N ALA A 123 11.94 -13.25 11.61
CA ALA A 123 12.11 -11.93 12.20
C ALA A 123 12.44 -12.00 13.70
N GLU A 124 11.65 -12.80 14.43
CA GLU A 124 11.66 -12.82 15.90
C GLU A 124 12.80 -13.63 16.53
N GLU A 125 13.36 -14.62 15.80
CA GLU A 125 14.36 -15.55 16.35
C GLU A 125 15.68 -15.57 15.56
N ILE A 126 15.69 -15.15 14.30
CA ILE A 126 16.88 -15.24 13.44
C ILE A 126 17.40 -13.84 13.08
N GLU A 127 16.60 -13.07 12.39
CA GLU A 127 17.02 -11.78 11.82
C GLU A 127 17.17 -10.68 12.88
N ILE A 128 16.54 -10.84 14.03
CA ILE A 128 16.73 -9.95 15.18
C ILE A 128 18.21 -9.89 15.63
N HIS A 129 18.99 -10.93 15.34
CA HIS A 129 20.43 -11.02 15.60
C HIS A 129 21.31 -10.71 14.38
N ASN A 130 20.69 -10.41 13.24
CA ASN A 130 21.40 -10.13 12.00
C ASN A 130 21.78 -8.65 11.87
N GLU A 131 23.01 -8.31 12.25
CA GLU A 131 23.51 -6.93 12.21
C GLU A 131 23.50 -6.32 10.79
N ALA A 132 23.74 -7.14 9.76
CA ALA A 132 23.74 -6.65 8.38
C ALA A 132 22.31 -6.23 7.95
N LEU A 133 21.31 -7.02 8.29
CA LEU A 133 19.90 -6.71 8.00
C LEU A 133 19.44 -5.48 8.83
N LYS A 134 19.72 -5.41 10.10
CA LYS A 134 19.37 -4.26 10.97
C LYS A 134 20.00 -2.97 10.45
N LYS A 135 21.27 -3.01 10.08
CA LYS A 135 21.96 -1.86 9.48
C LYS A 135 21.32 -1.43 8.16
N TRP A 136 20.96 -2.38 7.31
CA TRP A 136 20.31 -2.10 6.03
C TRP A 136 18.93 -1.46 6.24
N ILE A 137 18.10 -2.00 7.15
CA ILE A 137 16.80 -1.41 7.52
C ILE A 137 16.98 0.04 7.97
N LYS A 138 17.96 0.30 8.86
CA LYS A 138 18.22 1.65 9.40
C LYS A 138 18.62 2.65 8.29
N ILE A 139 19.44 2.21 7.34
CA ILE A 139 19.82 3.05 6.19
C ILE A 139 18.59 3.33 5.32
N LYS A 140 17.82 2.30 4.96
CA LYS A 140 16.63 2.46 4.12
C LYS A 140 15.53 3.27 4.77
N ALA A 141 15.34 3.17 6.08
CA ALA A 141 14.40 4.02 6.84
C ALA A 141 14.75 5.52 6.75
N GLY A 142 16.03 5.87 6.60
CA GLY A 142 16.44 7.24 6.37
C GLY A 142 16.31 7.73 4.92
N GLU A 143 16.04 6.82 4.00
CA GLU A 143 15.91 7.10 2.56
C GLU A 143 14.47 7.08 2.07
N CYS A 144 13.59 6.25 2.67
CA CYS A 144 12.19 6.11 2.26
C CYS A 144 11.28 7.16 2.90
N ASP A 145 10.16 7.46 2.25
CA ASP A 145 9.12 8.35 2.80
C ASP A 145 8.33 7.64 3.94
N ILE A 146 8.18 6.31 3.84
CA ILE A 146 7.43 5.49 4.80
C ILE A 146 8.13 4.15 5.00
N ILE A 147 8.34 3.77 6.27
CA ILE A 147 8.65 2.40 6.63
C ILE A 147 7.48 1.79 7.41
N ALA A 148 7.04 0.61 6.99
CA ALA A 148 5.93 -0.06 7.64
C ALA A 148 6.30 -1.50 8.03
N SER A 149 5.87 -1.93 9.21
CA SER A 149 6.04 -3.31 9.65
C SER A 149 4.73 -4.05 9.77
N VAL A 150 4.78 -5.35 9.50
CA VAL A 150 3.67 -6.28 9.74
C VAL A 150 4.11 -7.30 10.78
N CYS A 151 3.21 -7.62 11.74
CA CYS A 151 3.47 -8.66 12.72
C CYS A 151 4.76 -8.41 13.53
N THR A 152 5.57 -9.42 13.72
CA THR A 152 6.86 -9.33 14.43
C THR A 152 7.97 -8.59 13.67
N GLY A 153 7.68 -8.09 12.47
CA GLY A 153 8.54 -7.13 11.78
C GLY A 153 8.81 -5.85 12.58
N SER A 154 7.90 -5.49 13.50
CA SER A 154 8.08 -4.38 14.43
C SER A 154 9.24 -4.62 15.42
N LEU A 155 9.56 -5.87 15.77
CA LEU A 155 10.72 -6.19 16.60
C LEU A 155 12.03 -5.83 15.87
N LEU A 156 12.11 -6.07 14.55
CA LEU A 156 13.25 -5.64 13.74
C LEU A 156 13.39 -4.11 13.73
N LEU A 157 12.27 -3.38 13.65
CA LEU A 157 12.31 -1.91 13.75
C LEU A 157 12.71 -1.44 15.15
N ALA A 158 12.25 -2.13 16.21
CA ALA A 158 12.62 -1.84 17.59
C ALA A 158 14.12 -2.02 17.80
N GLU A 159 14.72 -3.12 17.33
CA GLU A 159 16.16 -3.39 17.39
C GLU A 159 17.02 -2.31 16.72
N THR A 160 16.47 -1.60 15.73
CA THR A 160 17.18 -0.50 15.08
C THR A 160 17.04 0.84 15.82
N GLY A 161 16.23 0.91 16.87
CA GLY A 161 15.90 2.14 17.59
C GLY A 161 14.92 3.07 16.84
N LEU A 162 14.35 2.63 15.73
CA LEU A 162 13.40 3.44 14.93
C LEU A 162 12.08 3.68 15.66
N LEU A 163 11.72 2.84 16.62
CA LEU A 163 10.47 2.95 17.38
C LEU A 163 10.64 3.66 18.73
N ASP A 164 11.85 4.11 19.10
CA ASP A 164 12.10 4.76 20.38
C ASP A 164 11.25 6.05 20.53
N GLY A 165 10.52 6.13 21.65
CA GLY A 165 9.62 7.25 21.96
C GLY A 165 8.30 7.25 21.19
N LYS A 166 8.11 6.36 20.18
CA LYS A 166 6.94 6.28 19.33
C LYS A 166 5.89 5.32 19.89
N ARG A 167 4.65 5.45 19.41
CA ARG A 167 3.62 4.43 19.59
C ARG A 167 3.84 3.32 18.57
N ALA A 168 3.64 2.07 18.97
CA ALA A 168 3.76 0.93 18.06
C ALA A 168 2.86 -0.23 18.48
N THR A 169 2.58 -1.12 17.56
CA THR A 169 1.95 -2.40 17.81
C THR A 169 2.71 -3.53 17.12
N THR A 170 2.39 -4.76 17.44
CA THR A 170 2.97 -5.97 16.87
C THR A 170 1.93 -7.08 16.85
N HIS A 171 2.33 -8.29 16.49
CA HIS A 171 1.50 -9.47 16.63
C HIS A 171 1.04 -9.64 18.09
N TRP A 172 -0.21 -10.06 18.30
CA TRP A 172 -0.82 -10.12 19.63
C TRP A 172 -0.07 -11.03 20.62
N LEU A 173 0.60 -12.07 20.14
CA LEU A 173 1.43 -12.96 20.97
C LEU A 173 2.71 -12.28 21.47
N ASP A 174 3.21 -11.28 20.73
CA ASP A 174 4.49 -10.61 20.98
C ASP A 174 4.33 -9.22 21.60
N ILE A 175 3.09 -8.82 21.91
CA ILE A 175 2.80 -7.52 22.52
C ILE A 175 3.53 -7.36 23.86
N ASP A 176 3.51 -8.39 24.71
CA ASP A 176 4.20 -8.37 26.01
C ASP A 176 5.72 -8.36 25.86
N ARG A 177 6.24 -9.03 24.82
CA ARG A 177 7.66 -9.00 24.49
C ARG A 177 8.07 -7.59 24.05
N LEU A 178 7.35 -6.99 23.12
CA LEU A 178 7.63 -5.63 22.64
C LEU A 178 7.64 -4.63 23.81
N GLU A 179 6.67 -4.71 24.74
CA GLU A 179 6.58 -3.84 25.91
C GLU A 179 7.66 -4.10 26.96
N SER A 180 8.05 -5.38 27.14
CA SER A 180 9.02 -5.75 28.16
C SER A 180 10.47 -5.52 27.74
N GLU A 181 10.80 -5.74 26.48
CA GLU A 181 12.17 -5.64 25.96
C GLU A 181 12.53 -4.21 25.51
N TYR A 182 11.54 -3.43 25.01
CA TYR A 182 11.77 -2.09 24.43
C TYR A 182 11.02 -1.01 25.19
N LYS A 183 11.56 -0.59 26.33
CA LYS A 183 10.90 0.32 27.30
C LYS A 183 10.59 1.72 26.78
N GLU A 184 11.28 2.18 25.75
CA GLU A 184 11.04 3.49 25.13
C GLU A 184 9.82 3.48 24.19
N ILE A 185 9.28 2.31 23.83
CA ILE A 185 8.16 2.17 22.92
C ILE A 185 6.84 2.26 23.70
N LYS A 186 5.90 3.08 23.18
CA LYS A 186 4.54 3.21 23.74
C LYS A 186 3.62 2.19 23.09
N VAL A 187 3.65 0.96 23.57
CA VAL A 187 2.93 -0.16 22.95
C VAL A 187 1.42 0.04 22.96
N GLN A 188 0.79 -0.14 21.80
CA GLN A 188 -0.65 -0.06 21.61
C GLN A 188 -1.23 -1.45 21.45
N ARG A 189 -2.23 -1.78 22.30
CA ARG A 189 -2.88 -3.09 22.33
C ARG A 189 -4.25 -3.05 21.66
N GLY A 190 -4.64 -4.13 20.99
CA GLY A 190 -5.99 -4.29 20.44
C GLY A 190 -6.29 -3.39 19.22
N VAL A 191 -5.26 -2.87 18.57
CA VAL A 191 -5.37 -2.06 17.35
C VAL A 191 -4.87 -2.84 16.14
N LYS A 192 -5.41 -2.59 14.96
CA LYS A 192 -4.95 -3.22 13.73
C LYS A 192 -3.59 -2.66 13.30
N TYR A 193 -3.40 -1.35 13.40
CA TYR A 193 -2.15 -0.64 13.09
C TYR A 193 -2.02 0.64 13.90
N VAL A 194 -0.82 1.17 13.92
CA VAL A 194 -0.45 2.46 14.52
C VAL A 194 0.32 3.26 13.50
N ASP A 195 -0.12 4.49 13.24
CA ASP A 195 0.53 5.44 12.35
C ASP A 195 1.27 6.51 13.18
N GLU A 196 2.56 6.64 12.96
CA GLU A 196 3.46 7.68 13.49
C GLU A 196 4.04 8.52 12.34
N ASN A 197 3.28 8.73 11.26
CA ASN A 197 3.56 9.46 10.03
C ASN A 197 4.50 8.73 9.06
N ASP A 198 5.78 8.70 9.34
CA ASP A 198 6.83 8.07 8.54
C ASP A 198 7.06 6.60 8.90
N ILE A 199 6.59 6.19 10.08
CA ILE A 199 6.68 4.82 10.57
C ILE A 199 5.30 4.29 10.90
N ILE A 200 4.95 3.14 10.35
CA ILE A 200 3.67 2.49 10.59
C ILE A 200 3.92 1.05 11.06
N THR A 201 3.24 0.62 12.11
CA THR A 201 3.32 -0.75 12.60
C THR A 201 1.94 -1.39 12.60
N SER A 202 1.83 -2.64 12.18
CA SER A 202 0.56 -3.37 12.23
C SER A 202 0.65 -4.66 13.05
N GLY A 203 -0.50 -5.11 13.50
CA GLY A 203 -0.65 -6.45 14.04
C GLY A 203 -0.33 -7.52 13.00
N GLY A 204 -0.52 -8.79 13.37
CA GLY A 204 -0.12 -9.92 12.55
C GLY A 204 -1.04 -10.18 11.36
N ILE A 205 -0.45 -10.74 10.34
CA ILE A 205 -1.04 -11.42 9.18
C ILE A 205 -2.08 -10.56 8.46
N SER A 206 -3.38 -10.73 8.74
CA SER A 206 -4.46 -9.98 8.08
C SER A 206 -4.43 -8.49 8.36
N ALA A 207 -3.93 -8.06 9.53
CA ALA A 207 -3.79 -6.63 9.85
C ALA A 207 -2.82 -5.90 8.91
N GLY A 208 -1.83 -6.61 8.33
CA GLY A 208 -0.96 -6.07 7.28
C GLY A 208 -1.71 -5.70 6.01
N ILE A 209 -2.77 -6.44 5.67
CA ILE A 209 -3.64 -6.11 4.54
C ILE A 209 -4.45 -4.84 4.85
N ASP A 210 -5.06 -4.75 6.03
CA ASP A 210 -5.80 -3.56 6.46
C ASP A 210 -4.91 -2.31 6.48
N MET A 211 -3.69 -2.43 7.01
CA MET A 211 -2.67 -1.36 6.99
C MET A 211 -2.31 -0.95 5.54
N SER A 212 -2.19 -1.91 4.64
CA SER A 212 -1.89 -1.61 3.22
C SER A 212 -3.03 -0.84 2.55
N PHE A 213 -4.29 -1.17 2.85
CA PHE A 213 -5.44 -0.38 2.38
C PHE A 213 -5.49 1.01 3.00
N TYR A 214 -5.15 1.15 4.28
CA TYR A 214 -4.98 2.45 4.92
C TYR A 214 -3.93 3.30 4.20
N LEU A 215 -2.75 2.73 3.92
CA LEU A 215 -1.69 3.41 3.16
C LEU A 215 -2.15 3.77 1.75
N LEU A 216 -2.87 2.86 1.08
CA LEU A 216 -3.42 3.12 -0.24
C LEU A 216 -4.35 4.34 -0.22
N ASN A 217 -5.28 4.40 0.75
CA ASN A 217 -6.16 5.56 0.93
C ASN A 217 -5.37 6.84 1.22
N ARG A 218 -4.40 6.78 2.12
CA ARG A 218 -3.56 7.93 2.50
C ARG A 218 -2.77 8.52 1.33
N LEU A 219 -2.26 7.65 0.43
CA LEU A 219 -1.33 8.04 -0.63
C LEU A 219 -2.00 8.38 -1.96
N VAL A 220 -3.06 7.67 -2.32
CA VAL A 220 -3.70 7.79 -3.63
C VAL A 220 -5.22 7.98 -3.56
N GLY A 221 -5.78 8.00 -2.36
CA GLY A 221 -7.16 8.36 -2.11
C GLY A 221 -8.14 7.20 -1.98
N LYS A 222 -9.26 7.51 -1.34
CA LYS A 222 -10.28 6.54 -0.91
C LYS A 222 -10.90 5.76 -2.07
N GLU A 223 -11.10 6.39 -3.22
CA GLU A 223 -11.70 5.75 -4.37
C GLU A 223 -10.85 4.58 -4.89
N ILE A 224 -9.53 4.76 -4.93
CA ILE A 224 -8.60 3.72 -5.36
C ILE A 224 -8.55 2.59 -4.32
N ALA A 225 -8.55 2.92 -3.02
CA ALA A 225 -8.60 1.92 -1.97
C ALA A 225 -9.86 1.04 -2.07
N ILE A 226 -11.04 1.64 -2.22
CA ILE A 226 -12.32 0.93 -2.37
C ILE A 226 -12.32 0.06 -3.63
N THR A 227 -11.88 0.60 -4.76
CA THR A 227 -11.88 -0.14 -6.02
C THR A 227 -10.91 -1.32 -5.97
N THR A 228 -9.76 -1.15 -5.33
CA THR A 228 -8.77 -2.20 -5.11
C THR A 228 -9.34 -3.29 -4.21
N ALA A 229 -9.96 -2.94 -3.08
CA ALA A 229 -10.60 -3.90 -2.19
C ALA A 229 -11.71 -4.70 -2.89
N LYS A 230 -12.56 -4.01 -3.66
CA LYS A 230 -13.58 -4.68 -4.46
C LYS A 230 -12.99 -5.68 -5.48
N ARG A 231 -11.86 -5.33 -6.10
CA ARG A 231 -11.15 -6.22 -7.03
C ARG A 231 -10.57 -7.44 -6.33
N MET A 232 -10.14 -7.29 -5.08
CA MET A 232 -9.66 -8.39 -4.24
C MET A 232 -10.79 -9.19 -3.59
N GLU A 233 -12.04 -8.77 -3.74
CA GLU A 233 -13.19 -9.30 -2.96
C GLU A 233 -12.90 -9.27 -1.45
N TYR A 234 -12.14 -8.25 -1.02
CA TYR A 234 -11.76 -8.06 0.38
C TYR A 234 -12.68 -7.04 1.05
N ASP A 235 -13.26 -7.44 2.19
CA ASP A 235 -14.14 -6.58 2.97
C ASP A 235 -13.31 -5.64 3.85
N ILE A 236 -13.22 -4.37 3.44
CA ILE A 236 -12.49 -3.34 4.19
C ILE A 236 -13.46 -2.53 5.06
N ASP A 237 -13.01 -2.18 6.25
CA ASP A 237 -13.73 -1.24 7.10
C ASP A 237 -13.50 0.20 6.60
N LEU A 238 -14.47 0.70 5.84
CA LEU A 238 -14.42 2.05 5.24
C LEU A 238 -14.40 3.19 6.26
N HIS A 239 -14.69 2.93 7.55
CA HIS A 239 -14.65 3.91 8.62
C HIS A 239 -13.23 4.07 9.19
N ASN A 240 -12.39 3.05 9.01
CA ASN A 240 -11.03 2.98 9.55
C ASN A 240 -9.94 3.12 8.48
N ILE A 241 -10.30 3.57 7.27
CA ILE A 241 -9.35 3.90 6.18
C ILE A 241 -9.48 5.35 5.73
#